data_eb34061c3f5fa84ff50d90c977ecb655
#
_entry.id   eb34061c3f5fa84ff50d90c977ecb655
#
_cell.length_a   1.000
_cell.length_b   1.000
_cell.length_c   1.000
_cell.angle_alpha   90.00
_cell.angle_beta   90.00
_cell.angle_gamma   90.00
#
_symmetry.space_group_name_H-M   'P 1'
#
loop_
_entity.id
_entity.type
_entity.pdbx_description
1 polymer ?
#
loop_
_entity_poly.entity_id
_entity_poly.type
_entity_poly.pdbx_seq_one_letter_code
_entity_poly.pdbx_strand_id
1 'polypeptide(L)'
;KVAVPSVDIVGVHDLTSPLRFKIRTYDDYSWTIVGVRNVERYFTVEGQVGSSVIDPVNCRAIAMVGKNADISNIKVTSLKLGPKGLSSYSLDYSTMKDFTHGVAVDVTAFDLTETWNLFVEVTEASVEITKVNPWAYEAYVTSIGVAGQKNGFRYRLAGVGEWTTVADSDMTSDGGTFTAHIKGLLPETIYEVQAFSGDDSSSIYEFETEPAVKLPNGSFEYASKVAGKDYYKFYDPSCGVDGCTTKFWGSGNGDEESAGSASMGYTITEVDTGDKVHG
;
A
#
# COMPACT_ATOMS: atom_id res chain seq x y z
N LYS A 1 15.07 -29.45 29.42
CA LYS A 1 16.03 -29.76 28.34
C LYS A 1 16.28 -28.48 27.53
N VAL A 2 17.54 -28.16 27.31
CA VAL A 2 17.91 -27.03 26.44
C VAL A 2 17.76 -27.46 24.98
N ALA A 3 17.16 -26.63 24.15
CA ALA A 3 17.07 -26.85 22.71
C ALA A 3 18.47 -26.75 22.10
N VAL A 4 18.85 -27.73 21.30
CA VAL A 4 20.19 -27.75 20.67
C VAL A 4 19.99 -27.73 19.15
N PRO A 5 20.51 -26.70 18.46
CA PRO A 5 20.48 -26.66 16.99
C PRO A 5 21.48 -27.64 16.41
N SER A 6 21.19 -28.19 15.24
CA SER A 6 22.09 -29.11 14.51
C SER A 6 23.30 -28.40 13.88
N VAL A 7 23.26 -27.09 13.80
CA VAL A 7 24.30 -26.20 13.29
C VAL A 7 24.45 -25.06 14.27
N ASP A 8 25.64 -24.53 14.47
CA ASP A 8 25.82 -23.30 15.22
C ASP A 8 25.15 -22.16 14.48
N ILE A 9 24.11 -21.55 15.09
CA ILE A 9 23.30 -20.45 14.54
C ILE A 9 23.61 -19.12 15.18
N VAL A 10 24.53 -19.09 16.14
CA VAL A 10 24.97 -17.89 16.84
C VAL A 10 26.20 -17.33 16.16
N GLY A 11 26.16 -16.05 15.75
CA GLY A 11 27.27 -15.38 15.11
C GLY A 11 26.96 -14.86 13.72
N VAL A 12 28.00 -14.61 12.94
CA VAL A 12 27.88 -14.10 11.57
C VAL A 12 27.80 -15.29 10.61
N HIS A 13 26.75 -15.30 9.80
CA HIS A 13 26.48 -16.33 8.81
C HIS A 13 26.31 -15.74 7.42
N ASP A 14 26.80 -16.48 6.41
CA ASP A 14 26.48 -16.20 5.02
C ASP A 14 25.03 -16.65 4.75
N LEU A 15 24.14 -15.69 4.46
CA LEU A 15 22.74 -15.92 4.11
C LEU A 15 22.45 -15.70 2.61
N THR A 16 23.47 -15.73 1.75
CA THR A 16 23.28 -15.75 0.28
C THR A 16 22.52 -16.99 -0.19
N SER A 17 22.56 -18.05 0.62
CA SER A 17 21.71 -19.23 0.51
C SER A 17 20.93 -19.44 1.81
N PRO A 18 19.73 -20.04 1.76
CA PRO A 18 18.96 -20.33 2.96
C PRO A 18 19.72 -21.22 3.94
N LEU A 19 19.87 -20.76 5.19
CA LEU A 19 20.46 -21.57 6.27
C LEU A 19 19.39 -22.52 6.81
N ARG A 20 19.63 -23.82 6.66
CA ARG A 20 18.73 -24.88 7.11
C ARG A 20 19.31 -25.61 8.29
N PHE A 21 18.54 -25.80 9.35
CA PHE A 21 18.95 -26.52 10.55
C PHE A 21 17.77 -27.18 11.24
N LYS A 22 18.07 -28.09 12.16
CA LYS A 22 17.09 -28.73 13.04
C LYS A 22 17.33 -28.30 14.47
N ILE A 23 16.25 -28.07 15.20
CA ILE A 23 16.31 -27.89 16.65
C ILE A 23 15.67 -29.11 17.29
N ARG A 24 16.39 -29.80 18.13
CA ARG A 24 15.90 -30.95 18.88
C ARG A 24 15.49 -30.50 20.28
N THR A 25 14.22 -30.72 20.62
CA THR A 25 13.69 -30.65 21.98
C THR A 25 13.15 -32.02 22.41
N TYR A 26 11.89 -32.30 22.12
CA TYR A 26 11.23 -33.60 22.23
C TYR A 26 11.21 -34.31 20.87
N ASP A 27 11.02 -33.51 19.81
CA ASP A 27 11.09 -33.92 18.41
C ASP A 27 12.04 -33.02 17.63
N ASP A 28 12.42 -33.44 16.42
CA ASP A 28 13.26 -32.68 15.52
C ASP A 28 12.40 -31.70 14.69
N TYR A 29 12.52 -30.42 14.99
CA TYR A 29 11.91 -29.36 14.20
C TYR A 29 12.89 -28.82 13.17
N SER A 30 12.48 -28.78 11.91
CA SER A 30 13.26 -28.20 10.80
C SER A 30 12.97 -26.73 10.65
N TRP A 31 14.00 -25.90 10.60
CA TRP A 31 13.94 -24.46 10.43
C TRP A 31 14.73 -24.03 9.21
N THR A 32 14.27 -22.99 8.56
CA THR A 32 14.97 -22.34 7.44
C THR A 32 15.02 -20.84 7.70
N ILE A 33 16.24 -20.29 7.78
CA ILE A 33 16.44 -18.84 7.82
C ILE A 33 16.78 -18.39 6.40
N VAL A 34 16.03 -17.42 5.90
CA VAL A 34 16.23 -16.79 4.59
C VAL A 34 16.62 -15.34 4.84
N GLY A 35 17.78 -14.95 4.37
CA GLY A 35 18.20 -13.55 4.36
C GLY A 35 17.47 -12.82 3.22
N VAL A 36 16.62 -11.85 3.56
CA VAL A 36 15.98 -10.99 2.58
C VAL A 36 16.58 -9.59 2.68
N ARG A 37 17.22 -9.14 1.62
CA ARG A 37 17.67 -7.75 1.53
C ARG A 37 16.49 -6.86 1.23
N ASN A 38 15.95 -6.22 2.25
CA ASN A 38 14.94 -5.16 2.07
C ASN A 38 15.65 -3.80 1.92
N VAL A 39 16.15 -3.52 0.73
CA VAL A 39 16.71 -2.23 0.37
C VAL A 39 15.70 -1.50 -0.49
N GLU A 40 15.23 -0.36 -0.01
CA GLU A 40 14.46 0.55 -0.86
C GLU A 40 15.32 0.95 -2.06
N ARG A 41 14.82 0.72 -3.26
CA ARG A 41 15.51 1.03 -4.51
C ARG A 41 14.66 1.91 -5.40
N TYR A 42 15.31 2.81 -6.10
CA TYR A 42 14.66 3.64 -7.10
C TYR A 42 15.64 4.00 -8.22
N PHE A 43 15.05 4.22 -9.39
CA PHE A 43 15.69 4.76 -10.57
C PHE A 43 14.70 5.69 -11.23
N THR A 44 14.98 6.99 -11.27
CA THR A 44 14.07 7.98 -11.85
C THR A 44 14.78 8.83 -12.89
N VAL A 45 14.03 9.20 -13.92
CA VAL A 45 14.50 10.00 -15.03
C VAL A 45 13.59 11.21 -15.26
N GLU A 46 14.11 12.21 -15.94
CA GLU A 46 13.34 13.39 -16.33
C GLU A 46 12.23 13.00 -17.31
N GLY A 47 11.01 13.52 -17.10
CA GLY A 47 9.86 13.20 -17.92
C GLY A 47 9.32 11.78 -17.77
N GLN A 48 9.68 11.10 -16.67
CA GLN A 48 9.19 9.74 -16.39
C GLN A 48 7.66 9.69 -16.26
N VAL A 49 7.07 8.64 -16.81
CA VAL A 49 5.65 8.31 -16.68
C VAL A 49 5.51 7.11 -15.76
N GLY A 50 4.77 7.27 -14.67
CA GLY A 50 4.63 6.22 -13.66
C GLY A 50 5.92 5.99 -12.84
N SER A 51 5.89 4.98 -11.99
CA SER A 51 7.05 4.54 -11.20
C SER A 51 7.89 3.55 -11.98
N SER A 52 9.21 3.52 -11.73
CA SER A 52 10.09 2.53 -12.34
C SER A 52 9.81 1.13 -11.82
N VAL A 53 9.98 0.16 -12.70
CA VAL A 53 9.97 -1.25 -12.32
C VAL A 53 11.37 -1.64 -11.89
N ILE A 54 11.52 -2.09 -10.65
CA ILE A 54 12.80 -2.53 -10.07
C ILE A 54 12.75 -4.03 -9.86
N ASP A 55 13.65 -4.76 -10.51
CA ASP A 55 13.85 -6.20 -10.33
C ASP A 55 15.21 -6.47 -9.68
N PRO A 56 15.26 -6.61 -8.36
CA PRO A 56 16.52 -6.83 -7.66
C PRO A 56 17.09 -8.25 -7.85
N VAL A 57 16.29 -9.20 -8.32
CA VAL A 57 16.75 -10.57 -8.57
C VAL A 57 17.59 -10.62 -9.84
N ASN A 58 17.15 -9.93 -10.88
CA ASN A 58 17.83 -9.86 -12.17
C ASN A 58 18.70 -8.60 -12.33
N CYS A 59 18.87 -7.80 -11.26
CA CYS A 59 19.61 -6.54 -11.27
C CYS A 59 19.19 -5.64 -12.45
N ARG A 60 17.87 -5.43 -12.58
CA ARG A 60 17.28 -4.66 -13.68
C ARG A 60 16.37 -3.54 -13.16
N ALA A 61 16.44 -2.37 -13.79
CA ALA A 61 15.52 -1.29 -13.54
C ALA A 61 15.03 -0.69 -14.86
N ILE A 62 13.72 -0.41 -14.96
CA ILE A 62 13.08 0.12 -16.15
C ILE A 62 12.29 1.37 -15.75
N ALA A 63 12.57 2.49 -16.40
CA ALA A 63 11.77 3.70 -16.32
C ALA A 63 11.01 3.90 -17.66
N MET A 64 9.77 4.40 -17.58
CA MET A 64 8.98 4.71 -18.76
C MET A 64 9.01 6.22 -19.01
N VAL A 65 9.09 6.64 -20.28
CA VAL A 65 8.97 8.04 -20.68
C VAL A 65 7.93 8.19 -21.79
N GLY A 66 7.37 9.39 -21.94
CA GLY A 66 6.38 9.66 -22.98
C GLY A 66 6.94 9.51 -24.40
N LYS A 67 6.06 9.26 -25.37
CA LYS A 67 6.37 8.98 -26.79
C LYS A 67 7.24 10.00 -27.51
N ASN A 68 7.31 11.23 -27.01
CA ASN A 68 8.11 12.30 -27.60
C ASN A 68 9.48 12.47 -26.91
N ALA A 69 9.82 11.63 -25.93
CA ALA A 69 11.09 11.70 -25.26
C ALA A 69 12.23 11.15 -26.12
N ASP A 70 13.35 11.84 -26.11
CA ASP A 70 14.58 11.40 -26.77
C ASP A 70 15.39 10.51 -25.82
N ILE A 71 15.21 9.19 -25.95
CA ILE A 71 15.89 8.20 -25.09
C ILE A 71 17.41 8.15 -25.29
N SER A 72 17.93 8.77 -26.35
CA SER A 72 19.38 8.92 -26.53
C SER A 72 20.00 10.03 -25.68
N ASN A 73 19.15 10.86 -25.03
CA ASN A 73 19.61 12.02 -24.25
C ASN A 73 18.74 12.24 -23.00
N ILE A 74 18.77 11.29 -22.06
CA ILE A 74 17.96 11.27 -20.85
C ILE A 74 18.78 11.68 -19.63
N LYS A 75 18.21 12.53 -18.77
CA LYS A 75 18.76 12.88 -17.46
C LYS A 75 18.23 11.94 -16.39
N VAL A 76 19.12 11.28 -15.67
CA VAL A 76 18.76 10.54 -14.45
C VAL A 76 18.57 11.54 -13.32
N THR A 77 17.40 11.57 -12.71
CA THR A 77 17.06 12.52 -11.64
C THR A 77 17.36 11.96 -10.25
N SER A 78 17.19 10.64 -10.08
CA SER A 78 17.65 9.96 -8.87
C SER A 78 17.98 8.49 -9.11
N LEU A 79 18.92 7.96 -8.34
CA LEU A 79 19.39 6.58 -8.43
C LEU A 79 19.75 6.06 -7.06
N LYS A 80 19.13 4.94 -6.67
CA LYS A 80 19.49 4.18 -5.49
C LYS A 80 19.20 2.70 -5.75
N LEU A 81 20.24 1.91 -5.92
CA LEU A 81 20.14 0.46 -6.22
C LEU A 81 20.72 -0.41 -5.12
N GLY A 82 21.45 0.17 -4.18
CA GLY A 82 22.02 -0.50 -3.03
C GLY A 82 21.76 0.24 -1.71
N PRO A 83 22.35 -0.22 -0.59
CA PRO A 83 22.20 0.40 0.72
C PRO A 83 22.63 1.87 0.74
N LYS A 84 21.79 2.74 1.31
CA LYS A 84 22.07 4.21 1.37
C LYS A 84 23.35 4.49 2.15
N GLY A 85 24.21 5.31 1.56
CA GLY A 85 25.47 5.77 2.18
C GLY A 85 26.57 4.71 2.23
N LEU A 86 26.30 3.49 1.75
CA LEU A 86 27.26 2.37 1.73
C LEU A 86 27.56 1.90 0.30
N SER A 87 26.80 2.40 -0.68
CA SER A 87 26.94 2.00 -2.08
C SER A 87 27.64 3.09 -2.90
N SER A 88 28.55 2.64 -3.77
CA SER A 88 29.14 3.45 -4.86
C SER A 88 28.65 2.93 -6.21
N TYR A 89 28.62 3.82 -7.20
CA TYR A 89 28.11 3.54 -8.53
C TYR A 89 29.16 3.86 -9.57
N SER A 90 29.35 3.02 -10.58
CA SER A 90 30.23 3.27 -11.71
C SER A 90 29.68 4.34 -12.67
N LEU A 91 28.37 4.67 -12.58
CA LEU A 91 27.71 5.65 -13.41
C LEU A 91 27.78 7.06 -12.78
N ASP A 92 28.37 7.99 -13.51
CA ASP A 92 28.14 9.42 -13.27
C ASP A 92 26.81 9.83 -13.92
N TYR A 93 25.74 9.93 -13.10
CA TYR A 93 24.40 10.32 -13.57
C TYR A 93 24.13 11.83 -13.52
N SER A 94 25.15 12.64 -13.26
CA SER A 94 25.04 14.10 -13.31
C SER A 94 24.89 14.63 -14.74
N THR A 95 25.30 13.84 -15.73
CA THR A 95 25.22 14.16 -17.16
C THR A 95 24.13 13.34 -17.87
N MET A 96 23.67 13.82 -19.03
CA MET A 96 22.75 13.12 -19.90
C MET A 96 23.32 11.77 -20.35
N LYS A 97 22.45 10.77 -20.51
CA LYS A 97 22.81 9.42 -20.89
C LYS A 97 22.00 8.92 -22.08
N ASP A 98 22.62 8.11 -22.90
CA ASP A 98 21.98 7.38 -23.98
C ASP A 98 21.45 6.03 -23.47
N PHE A 99 20.14 5.89 -23.47
CA PHE A 99 19.45 4.66 -23.07
C PHE A 99 18.93 3.83 -24.25
N THR A 100 19.34 4.15 -25.49
CA THR A 100 18.89 3.41 -26.69
C THR A 100 19.12 1.89 -26.56
N HIS A 101 20.19 1.48 -25.89
CA HIS A 101 20.54 0.08 -25.64
C HIS A 101 20.59 -0.29 -24.15
N GLY A 102 20.08 0.60 -23.29
CA GLY A 102 20.26 0.49 -21.85
C GLY A 102 21.65 0.89 -21.37
N VAL A 103 21.79 1.03 -20.06
CA VAL A 103 23.06 1.44 -19.41
C VAL A 103 23.38 0.45 -18.29
N ALA A 104 24.56 -0.15 -18.34
CA ALA A 104 25.07 -1.00 -17.27
C ALA A 104 25.71 -0.12 -16.18
N VAL A 105 25.41 -0.43 -14.92
CA VAL A 105 25.92 0.27 -13.73
C VAL A 105 26.41 -0.72 -12.71
N ASP A 106 27.68 -0.65 -12.35
CA ASP A 106 28.19 -1.42 -11.24
C ASP A 106 27.85 -0.73 -9.91
N VAL A 107 27.25 -1.47 -9.03
CA VAL A 107 26.86 -1.05 -7.68
C VAL A 107 27.70 -1.82 -6.69
N THR A 108 28.61 -1.13 -6.02
CA THR A 108 29.51 -1.76 -5.03
C THR A 108 29.08 -1.39 -3.62
N ALA A 109 28.83 -2.38 -2.77
CA ALA A 109 28.57 -2.24 -1.34
C ALA A 109 29.12 -3.44 -0.59
N PHE A 110 29.75 -3.24 0.58
CA PHE A 110 30.31 -4.31 1.42
C PHE A 110 31.28 -5.24 0.68
N ASP A 111 32.15 -4.70 -0.18
CA ASP A 111 33.10 -5.42 -1.02
C ASP A 111 32.46 -6.37 -2.06
N LEU A 112 31.14 -6.26 -2.27
CA LEU A 112 30.41 -6.95 -3.32
C LEU A 112 30.02 -5.95 -4.41
N THR A 113 30.20 -6.37 -5.66
CA THR A 113 29.77 -5.58 -6.82
C THR A 113 28.69 -6.35 -7.58
N GLU A 114 27.56 -5.68 -7.84
CA GLU A 114 26.46 -6.17 -8.65
C GLU A 114 26.33 -5.27 -9.89
N THR A 115 26.28 -5.84 -11.07
CA THR A 115 26.04 -5.09 -12.31
C THR A 115 24.55 -4.99 -12.57
N TRP A 116 24.02 -3.79 -12.52
CA TRP A 116 22.61 -3.48 -12.83
C TRP A 116 22.48 -2.99 -14.26
N ASN A 117 21.40 -3.39 -14.92
CA ASN A 117 21.03 -2.92 -16.25
C ASN A 117 19.83 -1.96 -16.14
N LEU A 118 20.03 -0.72 -16.51
CA LEU A 118 19.04 0.33 -16.51
C LEU A 118 18.49 0.51 -17.93
N PHE A 119 17.17 0.55 -18.04
CA PHE A 119 16.48 0.76 -19.32
C PHE A 119 15.52 1.95 -19.20
N VAL A 120 15.38 2.67 -20.30
CA VAL A 120 14.32 3.66 -20.50
C VAL A 120 13.51 3.21 -21.70
N GLU A 121 12.22 3.00 -21.49
CA GLU A 121 11.29 2.57 -22.51
C GLU A 121 10.24 3.66 -22.78
N VAL A 122 9.75 3.72 -24.01
CA VAL A 122 8.75 4.72 -24.43
C VAL A 122 7.36 4.15 -24.25
N THR A 123 6.45 4.97 -23.67
CA THR A 123 5.02 4.62 -23.54
C THR A 123 4.15 5.62 -24.31
N GLU A 124 3.05 5.13 -24.87
CA GLU A 124 2.03 5.99 -25.49
C GLU A 124 1.13 6.70 -24.46
N ALA A 125 0.99 6.15 -23.28
CA ALA A 125 0.18 6.72 -22.21
C ALA A 125 0.93 7.84 -21.50
N SER A 126 0.33 9.04 -21.45
CA SER A 126 0.82 10.16 -20.63
C SER A 126 0.15 10.22 -19.26
N VAL A 127 -1.10 9.75 -19.17
CA VAL A 127 -1.88 9.66 -17.94
C VAL A 127 -2.92 8.54 -18.06
N GLU A 128 -3.00 7.68 -17.03
CA GLU A 128 -3.95 6.57 -16.99
C GLU A 128 -4.29 6.22 -15.54
N ILE A 129 -5.58 6.01 -15.25
CA ILE A 129 -6.04 5.48 -13.96
C ILE A 129 -5.74 3.98 -13.94
N THR A 130 -4.90 3.56 -13.00
CA THR A 130 -4.44 2.17 -12.88
C THR A 130 -5.18 1.38 -11.81
N LYS A 131 -5.77 2.08 -10.83
CA LYS A 131 -6.51 1.45 -9.75
C LYS A 131 -7.55 2.41 -9.17
N VAL A 132 -8.73 1.87 -8.89
CA VAL A 132 -9.76 2.50 -8.06
C VAL A 132 -10.16 1.53 -6.96
N ASN A 133 -10.17 1.99 -5.72
CA ASN A 133 -10.57 1.23 -4.55
C ASN A 133 -11.66 2.02 -3.81
N PRO A 134 -12.94 1.79 -4.14
CA PRO A 134 -14.05 2.49 -3.53
C PRO A 134 -14.42 1.87 -2.17
N TRP A 135 -14.83 2.72 -1.24
CA TRP A 135 -15.44 2.40 0.03
C TRP A 135 -16.82 3.09 0.12
N ALA A 136 -17.54 2.94 1.24
CA ALA A 136 -18.88 3.51 1.36
C ALA A 136 -18.91 5.05 1.28
N TYR A 137 -17.91 5.74 1.85
CA TYR A 137 -17.88 7.21 1.97
C TYR A 137 -16.64 7.85 1.36
N GLU A 138 -15.74 7.05 0.81
CA GLU A 138 -14.47 7.49 0.27
C GLU A 138 -13.97 6.56 -0.84
N ALA A 139 -12.97 7.01 -1.59
CA ALA A 139 -12.31 6.18 -2.58
C ALA A 139 -10.81 6.53 -2.69
N TYR A 140 -9.98 5.53 -2.89
CA TYR A 140 -8.57 5.70 -3.25
C TYR A 140 -8.41 5.46 -4.74
N VAL A 141 -7.87 6.44 -5.45
CA VAL A 141 -7.67 6.38 -6.90
C VAL A 141 -6.20 6.57 -7.20
N THR A 142 -5.60 5.62 -7.92
CA THR A 142 -4.20 5.67 -8.34
C THR A 142 -4.09 5.81 -9.84
N SER A 143 -3.20 6.68 -10.28
CA SER A 143 -2.91 6.95 -11.69
C SER A 143 -1.40 7.03 -11.94
N ILE A 144 -0.99 6.73 -13.16
CA ILE A 144 0.30 7.15 -13.70
C ILE A 144 0.15 8.51 -14.38
N GLY A 145 1.22 9.29 -14.39
CA GLY A 145 1.30 10.59 -15.06
C GLY A 145 2.77 10.96 -15.31
N VAL A 146 3.01 12.12 -15.89
CA VAL A 146 4.36 12.58 -16.20
C VAL A 146 4.99 13.22 -14.96
N ALA A 147 6.14 12.70 -14.54
CA ALA A 147 6.89 13.24 -13.40
C ALA A 147 7.31 14.68 -13.65
N GLY A 148 7.10 15.53 -12.64
CA GLY A 148 7.43 16.96 -12.72
C GLY A 148 6.34 17.84 -13.34
N GLN A 149 5.27 17.25 -13.86
CA GLN A 149 4.08 18.00 -14.28
C GLN A 149 3.07 18.13 -13.13
N LYS A 150 2.09 19.02 -13.31
CA LYS A 150 0.97 19.12 -12.38
C LYS A 150 0.04 17.92 -12.61
N ASN A 151 0.09 16.95 -11.72
CA ASN A 151 -0.76 15.77 -11.70
C ASN A 151 -1.95 15.99 -10.76
N GLY A 152 -3.10 15.38 -11.06
CA GLY A 152 -4.26 15.48 -10.18
C GLY A 152 -5.44 14.64 -10.63
N PHE A 153 -6.52 14.74 -9.84
CA PHE A 153 -7.78 14.07 -10.13
C PHE A 153 -8.93 15.06 -10.02
N ARG A 154 -9.96 14.77 -10.78
CA ARG A 154 -11.28 15.39 -10.65
C ARG A 154 -12.35 14.30 -10.63
N TYR A 155 -13.41 14.53 -9.89
CA TYR A 155 -14.52 13.57 -9.77
C TYR A 155 -15.87 14.30 -9.74
N ARG A 156 -16.95 13.56 -10.00
CA ARG A 156 -18.32 14.02 -9.91
C ARG A 156 -19.29 12.85 -9.76
N LEU A 157 -20.54 13.11 -9.46
CA LEU A 157 -21.63 12.14 -9.65
C LEU A 157 -21.74 11.77 -11.12
N ALA A 158 -21.97 10.50 -11.43
CA ALA A 158 -22.01 10.01 -12.79
C ALA A 158 -23.05 10.74 -13.65
N GLY A 159 -22.58 11.32 -14.74
CA GLY A 159 -23.40 12.06 -15.71
C GLY A 159 -24.01 13.37 -15.20
N VAL A 160 -23.72 13.82 -13.98
CA VAL A 160 -24.36 14.96 -13.35
C VAL A 160 -23.35 15.89 -12.66
N GLY A 161 -23.56 17.20 -12.82
CA GLY A 161 -22.85 18.22 -12.06
C GLY A 161 -21.48 18.61 -12.62
N GLU A 162 -20.89 19.57 -11.92
CA GLU A 162 -19.55 20.08 -12.22
C GLU A 162 -18.47 19.15 -11.65
N TRP A 163 -17.31 19.17 -12.29
CA TRP A 163 -16.15 18.44 -11.79
C TRP A 163 -15.58 19.10 -10.53
N THR A 164 -15.40 18.29 -9.49
CA THR A 164 -14.69 18.69 -8.27
C THR A 164 -13.24 18.22 -8.38
N THR A 165 -12.30 19.15 -8.26
CA THR A 165 -10.86 18.80 -8.23
C THR A 165 -10.47 18.36 -6.82
N VAL A 166 -9.74 17.25 -6.72
CA VAL A 166 -9.19 16.76 -5.45
C VAL A 166 -8.10 17.72 -4.96
N ALA A 167 -8.13 18.07 -3.68
CA ALA A 167 -7.15 18.96 -3.08
C ALA A 167 -5.74 18.31 -3.03
N ASP A 168 -4.69 19.10 -3.20
CA ASP A 168 -3.30 18.60 -3.15
C ASP A 168 -2.97 17.94 -1.79
N SER A 169 -3.62 18.38 -0.69
CA SER A 169 -3.48 17.78 0.65
C SER A 169 -4.00 16.34 0.76
N ASP A 170 -4.90 15.95 -0.14
CA ASP A 170 -5.50 14.62 -0.20
C ASP A 170 -4.84 13.75 -1.27
N MET A 171 -3.67 14.16 -1.72
CA MET A 171 -2.90 13.45 -2.74
C MET A 171 -1.50 13.09 -2.25
N THR A 172 -1.00 11.96 -2.73
CA THR A 172 0.39 11.53 -2.59
C THR A 172 0.98 11.27 -3.96
N SER A 173 2.29 11.50 -4.11
CA SER A 173 3.00 11.27 -5.37
C SER A 173 4.32 10.56 -5.10
N ASP A 174 4.64 9.58 -5.95
CA ASP A 174 5.93 8.90 -6.00
C ASP A 174 6.38 8.83 -7.46
N GLY A 175 7.28 9.75 -7.83
CA GLY A 175 7.72 9.91 -9.21
C GLY A 175 6.55 10.28 -10.13
N GLY A 176 6.27 9.43 -11.09
CA GLY A 176 5.14 9.59 -12.03
C GLY A 176 3.88 8.84 -11.62
N THR A 177 3.82 8.25 -10.43
CA THR A 177 2.60 7.63 -9.86
C THR A 177 2.02 8.55 -8.80
N PHE A 178 0.72 8.77 -8.83
CA PHE A 178 0.03 9.60 -7.86
C PHE A 178 -1.29 8.98 -7.44
N THR A 179 -1.65 9.17 -6.18
CA THR A 179 -2.85 8.59 -5.55
C THR A 179 -3.63 9.69 -4.87
N ALA A 180 -4.94 9.70 -5.07
CA ALA A 180 -5.89 10.57 -4.38
C ALA A 180 -6.69 9.80 -3.36
N HIS A 181 -7.01 10.46 -2.25
CA HIS A 181 -8.00 10.05 -1.27
C HIS A 181 -9.23 10.95 -1.40
N ILE A 182 -10.26 10.48 -2.09
CA ILE A 182 -11.52 11.20 -2.30
C ILE A 182 -12.44 10.89 -1.13
N LYS A 183 -12.88 11.90 -0.41
CA LYS A 183 -13.69 11.80 0.81
C LYS A 183 -15.08 12.41 0.63
N GLY A 184 -16.00 12.06 1.54
CA GLY A 184 -17.35 12.65 1.58
C GLY A 184 -18.26 12.16 0.46
N LEU A 185 -17.99 10.98 -0.07
CA LEU A 185 -18.84 10.32 -1.04
C LEU A 185 -20.12 9.78 -0.37
N LEU A 186 -21.15 9.56 -1.17
CA LEU A 186 -22.38 8.90 -0.73
C LEU A 186 -22.27 7.40 -1.00
N PRO A 187 -22.75 6.52 -0.10
CA PRO A 187 -22.75 5.08 -0.33
C PRO A 187 -23.72 4.67 -1.46
N GLU A 188 -23.46 3.50 -2.06
CA GLU A 188 -24.27 2.92 -3.15
C GLU A 188 -24.53 3.93 -4.27
N THR A 189 -23.49 4.72 -4.62
CA THR A 189 -23.59 5.82 -5.55
C THR A 189 -22.52 5.73 -6.63
N ILE A 190 -22.89 5.94 -7.88
CA ILE A 190 -21.96 5.89 -9.02
C ILE A 190 -21.32 7.27 -9.20
N TYR A 191 -20.00 7.27 -9.24
CA TYR A 191 -19.15 8.42 -9.50
C TYR A 191 -18.32 8.23 -10.75
N GLU A 192 -18.00 9.34 -11.38
CA GLU A 192 -16.99 9.43 -12.43
C GLU A 192 -15.74 10.07 -11.87
N VAL A 193 -14.56 9.53 -12.21
CA VAL A 193 -13.27 10.10 -11.88
C VAL A 193 -12.41 10.18 -13.13
N GLN A 194 -11.60 11.23 -13.22
CA GLN A 194 -10.64 11.44 -14.28
C GLN A 194 -9.33 11.97 -13.71
N ALA A 195 -8.21 11.37 -14.12
CA ALA A 195 -6.88 11.86 -13.80
C ALA A 195 -6.41 12.87 -14.87
N PHE A 196 -5.54 13.78 -14.49
CA PHE A 196 -4.86 14.69 -15.41
C PHE A 196 -3.37 14.82 -15.09
N SER A 197 -2.56 15.08 -16.14
CA SER A 197 -1.12 15.30 -16.06
C SER A 197 -0.76 16.45 -17.02
N GLY A 198 -0.50 17.63 -16.50
CA GLY A 198 -0.41 18.85 -17.32
C GLY A 198 -1.73 19.11 -18.06
N ASP A 199 -1.66 19.16 -19.39
CA ASP A 199 -2.83 19.37 -20.26
C ASP A 199 -3.50 18.06 -20.70
N ASP A 200 -2.89 16.91 -20.45
CA ASP A 200 -3.43 15.60 -20.78
C ASP A 200 -4.40 15.10 -19.71
N SER A 201 -5.39 14.32 -20.13
CA SER A 201 -6.38 13.69 -19.23
C SER A 201 -6.56 12.23 -19.59
N SER A 202 -6.78 11.40 -18.57
CA SER A 202 -7.16 9.99 -18.75
C SER A 202 -8.56 9.85 -19.35
N SER A 203 -8.92 8.65 -19.75
CA SER A 203 -10.34 8.30 -19.92
C SER A 203 -11.09 8.50 -18.61
N ILE A 204 -12.39 8.77 -18.70
CA ILE A 204 -13.27 8.80 -17.53
C ILE A 204 -13.43 7.37 -17.02
N TYR A 205 -13.28 7.18 -15.72
CA TYR A 205 -13.50 5.92 -15.04
C TYR A 205 -14.73 6.03 -14.15
N GLU A 206 -15.67 5.12 -14.29
CA GLU A 206 -16.85 5.03 -13.43
C GLU A 206 -16.61 4.01 -12.31
N PHE A 207 -17.04 4.34 -11.09
CA PHE A 207 -17.02 3.41 -9.97
C PHE A 207 -18.25 3.63 -9.08
N GLU A 208 -18.68 2.57 -8.42
CA GLU A 208 -19.76 2.60 -7.43
C GLU A 208 -19.16 2.47 -6.03
N THR A 209 -19.61 3.31 -5.11
CA THR A 209 -19.24 3.23 -3.70
C THR A 209 -19.94 2.05 -3.03
N GLU A 210 -19.29 1.46 -2.03
CA GLU A 210 -19.83 0.35 -1.27
C GLU A 210 -21.07 0.75 -0.46
N PRO A 211 -21.94 -0.21 -0.10
CA PRO A 211 -23.03 0.01 0.83
C PRO A 211 -22.52 0.48 2.19
N ALA A 212 -23.25 1.41 2.82
CA ALA A 212 -22.99 1.76 4.21
C ALA A 212 -23.31 0.57 5.13
N VAL A 213 -22.30 -0.07 5.65
CA VAL A 213 -22.47 -1.12 6.66
C VAL A 213 -22.79 -0.47 7.99
N LYS A 214 -24.05 -0.51 8.39
CA LYS A 214 -24.43 -0.15 9.76
C LYS A 214 -24.11 -1.34 10.67
N LEU A 215 -23.13 -1.17 11.54
CA LEU A 215 -22.90 -2.12 12.60
C LEU A 215 -24.05 -2.03 13.60
N PRO A 216 -24.82 -3.11 13.85
CA PRO A 216 -25.87 -3.08 14.84
C PRO A 216 -25.30 -2.70 16.20
N ASN A 217 -25.88 -1.66 16.84
CA ASN A 217 -25.39 -1.14 18.12
C ASN A 217 -23.87 -0.85 18.11
N GLY A 218 -23.35 -0.26 17.01
CA GLY A 218 -21.92 0.01 16.84
C GLY A 218 -21.36 1.02 17.86
N SER A 219 -22.21 1.89 18.40
CA SER A 219 -21.87 2.80 19.50
C SER A 219 -21.93 2.15 20.89
N PHE A 220 -22.42 0.91 20.99
CA PHE A 220 -22.65 0.18 22.25
C PHE A 220 -23.59 0.90 23.25
N GLU A 221 -24.44 1.78 22.76
CA GLU A 221 -25.37 2.55 23.61
C GLU A 221 -26.52 1.70 24.15
N TYR A 222 -26.86 0.64 23.43
CA TYR A 222 -27.91 -0.27 23.86
C TYR A 222 -27.33 -1.39 24.73
N ALA A 223 -27.30 -1.13 26.01
CA ALA A 223 -26.80 -2.07 27.01
C ALA A 223 -27.72 -2.08 28.26
N SER A 224 -27.96 -3.26 28.83
CA SER A 224 -28.65 -3.38 30.10
C SER A 224 -27.78 -4.06 31.13
N LYS A 225 -27.80 -3.55 32.37
CA LYS A 225 -27.08 -4.17 33.48
C LYS A 225 -27.75 -5.49 33.85
N VAL A 226 -26.93 -6.55 33.92
CA VAL A 226 -27.47 -7.87 34.36
C VAL A 226 -27.73 -7.84 35.86
N ALA A 227 -28.97 -8.23 36.26
CA ALA A 227 -29.37 -8.22 37.66
C ALA A 227 -28.42 -9.06 38.54
N GLY A 228 -27.90 -8.43 39.60
CA GLY A 228 -26.97 -9.09 40.53
C GLY A 228 -25.55 -9.29 40.02
N LYS A 229 -25.17 -8.72 38.88
CA LYS A 229 -23.85 -8.81 38.29
C LYS A 229 -23.25 -7.41 38.07
N ASP A 230 -21.94 -7.34 37.97
CA ASP A 230 -21.18 -6.09 37.71
C ASP A 230 -20.82 -5.90 36.24
N TYR A 231 -21.65 -6.42 35.32
CA TYR A 231 -21.48 -6.26 33.88
C TYR A 231 -22.78 -5.94 33.17
N TYR A 232 -22.66 -5.43 31.91
CA TYR A 232 -23.76 -5.11 31.05
C TYR A 232 -23.83 -6.12 29.89
N LYS A 233 -25.03 -6.43 29.42
CA LYS A 233 -25.25 -7.10 28.13
C LYS A 233 -25.66 -6.06 27.11
N PHE A 234 -25.03 -6.11 25.95
CA PHE A 234 -25.45 -5.32 24.81
C PHE A 234 -26.58 -6.04 24.08
N TYR A 235 -27.51 -5.27 23.56
CA TYR A 235 -28.64 -5.82 22.86
C TYR A 235 -28.90 -5.08 21.54
N ASP A 236 -29.58 -5.75 20.63
CA ASP A 236 -30.04 -5.18 19.37
C ASP A 236 -31.47 -4.64 19.58
N PRO A 237 -31.68 -3.33 19.50
CA PRO A 237 -33.01 -2.74 19.67
C PRO A 237 -33.99 -3.19 18.59
N SER A 238 -33.52 -3.71 17.45
CA SER A 238 -34.38 -4.22 16.37
C SER A 238 -35.05 -5.54 16.69
N CYS A 239 -34.61 -6.28 17.70
CA CYS A 239 -35.24 -7.54 18.06
C CYS A 239 -36.51 -7.42 18.91
N GLY A 240 -36.87 -6.22 19.33
CA GLY A 240 -38.15 -5.95 20.02
C GLY A 240 -38.31 -6.61 21.41
N VAL A 241 -37.28 -7.23 21.95
CA VAL A 241 -37.25 -7.92 23.25
C VAL A 241 -36.10 -7.37 24.07
N ASP A 242 -36.38 -6.96 25.28
CA ASP A 242 -35.34 -6.48 26.19
C ASP A 242 -34.37 -7.63 26.50
N GLY A 243 -33.08 -7.39 26.33
CA GLY A 243 -32.02 -8.38 26.57
C GLY A 243 -31.72 -9.36 25.43
N CYS A 244 -32.24 -9.11 24.22
CA CYS A 244 -31.81 -9.82 23.01
C CYS A 244 -30.34 -9.55 22.73
N THR A 245 -29.49 -10.56 22.84
CA THR A 245 -28.08 -10.45 22.50
C THR A 245 -27.90 -10.39 21.00
N THR A 246 -27.11 -9.44 20.52
CA THR A 246 -26.84 -9.32 19.09
C THR A 246 -26.05 -10.55 18.62
N LYS A 247 -26.49 -11.15 17.54
CA LYS A 247 -25.73 -12.20 16.84
C LYS A 247 -24.38 -11.71 16.27
N PHE A 248 -24.16 -10.42 16.28
CA PHE A 248 -23.03 -9.75 15.64
C PHE A 248 -21.84 -9.51 16.55
N TRP A 249 -22.06 -9.49 17.86
CA TRP A 249 -21.02 -9.27 18.86
C TRP A 249 -20.88 -10.50 19.74
N GLY A 250 -20.04 -11.44 19.31
CA GLY A 250 -19.68 -12.59 20.13
C GLY A 250 -18.72 -12.19 21.24
N SER A 251 -18.84 -12.78 22.43
CA SER A 251 -17.76 -12.70 23.40
C SER A 251 -16.59 -13.53 22.89
N GLY A 252 -15.37 -13.01 23.03
CA GLY A 252 -14.14 -13.72 22.64
C GLY A 252 -13.94 -15.07 23.38
N ASN A 253 -14.74 -15.34 24.41
CA ASN A 253 -14.67 -16.56 25.20
C ASN A 253 -15.75 -17.61 24.84
N GLY A 254 -16.61 -17.34 23.85
CA GLY A 254 -17.63 -18.28 23.39
C GLY A 254 -18.78 -18.53 24.38
N ASP A 255 -18.84 -17.74 25.47
CA ASP A 255 -19.86 -17.84 26.50
C ASP A 255 -20.78 -16.62 26.45
N GLU A 256 -22.06 -16.84 26.20
CA GLU A 256 -23.04 -15.75 26.12
C GLU A 256 -23.16 -14.96 27.45
N GLU A 257 -22.84 -15.55 28.58
CA GLU A 257 -22.84 -14.84 29.86
C GLU A 257 -21.66 -13.91 30.06
N SER A 258 -20.56 -14.12 29.36
CA SER A 258 -19.38 -13.24 29.40
C SER A 258 -19.43 -12.11 28.37
N ALA A 259 -20.44 -12.08 27.50
CA ALA A 259 -20.62 -11.06 26.47
C ALA A 259 -20.78 -9.63 27.02
N GLY A 260 -20.96 -9.46 28.29
CA GLY A 260 -21.05 -8.16 28.95
C GLY A 260 -19.87 -7.85 29.87
N SER A 261 -18.80 -8.63 29.87
CA SER A 261 -17.66 -8.37 30.73
C SER A 261 -16.76 -7.28 30.15
N ALA A 262 -16.09 -6.55 31.02
CA ALA A 262 -15.16 -5.48 30.62
C ALA A 262 -13.97 -5.93 29.77
N SER A 263 -13.81 -7.22 29.57
CA SER A 263 -12.90 -7.80 28.60
C SER A 263 -13.34 -7.58 27.13
N MET A 264 -14.45 -6.93 26.92
CA MET A 264 -14.76 -6.33 25.64
C MET A 264 -13.82 -5.16 25.33
N GLY A 265 -12.59 -5.38 25.47
CA GLY A 265 -11.55 -4.66 24.77
C GLY A 265 -11.54 -5.00 23.29
N TYR A 266 -12.69 -5.08 22.64
CA TYR A 266 -12.78 -4.80 21.24
C TYR A 266 -12.59 -3.30 21.10
N THR A 267 -11.36 -2.92 21.20
CA THR A 267 -10.93 -1.66 20.64
C THR A 267 -11.05 -1.87 19.14
N ILE A 268 -12.23 -1.64 18.59
CA ILE A 268 -12.33 -1.26 17.19
C ILE A 268 -11.74 0.13 17.17
N THR A 269 -10.41 0.19 17.11
CA THR A 269 -9.67 1.44 17.28
C THR A 269 -9.83 2.31 16.06
N GLU A 270 -10.06 1.75 14.90
CA GLU A 270 -10.34 2.46 13.66
C GLU A 270 -11.01 1.49 12.71
N VAL A 271 -12.19 1.83 12.28
CA VAL A 271 -12.62 1.47 10.95
C VAL A 271 -11.88 2.42 10.03
N ASP A 272 -11.29 1.96 8.93
CA ASP A 272 -10.58 2.78 7.94
C ASP A 272 -11.42 3.91 7.30
N THR A 273 -12.62 4.13 7.77
CA THR A 273 -13.54 5.21 7.41
C THR A 273 -13.23 6.53 8.10
N GLY A 274 -12.24 6.57 9.02
CA GLY A 274 -11.98 7.74 9.85
C GLY A 274 -13.07 8.01 10.92
N ASP A 275 -14.14 7.24 10.92
CA ASP A 275 -15.16 7.31 11.96
C ASP A 275 -14.66 6.58 13.20
N LYS A 276 -14.44 7.33 14.27
CA LYS A 276 -14.18 6.74 15.58
C LYS A 276 -15.44 6.01 16.02
N VAL A 277 -15.36 4.70 16.14
CA VAL A 277 -16.38 3.96 16.88
C VAL A 277 -16.26 4.40 18.33
N HIS A 278 -17.19 5.21 18.79
CA HIS A 278 -17.29 5.58 20.18
C HIS A 278 -17.75 4.36 20.96
N GLY A 279 -16.80 3.73 21.67
CA GLY A 279 -17.09 2.76 22.71
C GLY A 279 -17.20 3.45 24.05
#